data_b1f0eb84a1cece7e0b1e7dd8a5891524
#
_entry.id   b1f0eb84a1cece7e0b1e7dd8a5891524
#
_cell.length_a   1.000
_cell.length_b   1.000
_cell.length_c   1.000
_cell.angle_alpha   90.00
_cell.angle_beta   90.00
_cell.angle_gamma   90.00
#
_symmetry.space_group_name_H-M   'P 1'
#
loop_
_entity.id
_entity.type
_entity.pdbx_description
1 polymer ?
#
loop_
_entity_poly.entity_id
_entity_poly.type
_entity_poly.pdbx_seq_one_letter_code
_entity_poly.pdbx_strand_id
1 'polypeptide(L)'
;MTNRDSERKNTMGITNANKEISTARISCEETFNIKLSLTASPDIVSNPTDIVLLLDRSQSMAGSPLANLKNGVKKFIDIIADATGGTQDGPIGAGSRIGIVSFSNTAVADTQLITSVADLKASVDSLRSGGSTNPGDAFTRGMDLFDVQSANARVMVMFTDGEQTTGTAQAPIQEHATDNGI
;
A
#
# COMPACT_ATOMS: atom_id res chain seq x y z
N MET A 1 -3.73 -20.58 47.09
CA MET A 1 -4.06 -20.99 45.71
C MET A 1 -4.00 -19.73 44.88
N THR A 2 -2.88 -19.47 44.26
CA THR A 2 -2.61 -18.27 43.45
C THR A 2 -2.89 -18.63 41.99
N ASN A 3 -3.93 -18.00 41.47
CA ASN A 3 -4.30 -18.07 40.05
C ASN A 3 -3.23 -17.33 39.23
N ARG A 4 -2.43 -18.05 38.48
CA ARG A 4 -1.54 -17.48 37.47
C ARG A 4 -2.34 -17.41 36.17
N ASP A 5 -2.98 -16.29 35.93
CA ASP A 5 -3.38 -15.89 34.60
C ASP A 5 -2.09 -15.67 33.79
N SER A 6 -1.74 -16.68 33.01
CA SER A 6 -0.65 -16.56 32.06
C SER A 6 -1.10 -15.66 30.92
N GLU A 7 -0.45 -14.51 30.81
CA GLU A 7 -0.44 -13.70 29.61
C GLU A 7 -0.17 -14.58 28.38
N ARG A 8 -1.19 -14.80 27.57
CA ARG A 8 -1.02 -15.46 26.27
C ARG A 8 -0.31 -14.48 25.35
N LYS A 9 1.00 -14.65 25.22
CA LYS A 9 1.73 -14.09 24.10
C LYS A 9 1.01 -14.55 22.83
N ASN A 10 0.63 -13.60 22.00
CA ASN A 10 0.06 -13.83 20.69
C ASN A 10 1.13 -14.55 19.84
N THR A 11 1.09 -15.87 19.82
CA THR A 11 1.99 -16.69 19.02
C THR A 11 1.31 -16.95 17.68
N MET A 12 2.01 -16.61 16.59
CA MET A 12 1.68 -17.02 15.23
C MET A 12 1.19 -18.47 15.19
N GLY A 13 0.10 -18.76 14.51
CA GLY A 13 -0.25 -20.11 14.20
C GLY A 13 -1.67 -20.53 14.55
N ILE A 14 -1.81 -21.76 14.99
CA ILE A 14 -3.08 -22.39 15.31
C ILE A 14 -3.66 -21.75 16.57
N THR A 15 -4.78 -21.04 16.41
CA THR A 15 -5.50 -20.37 17.52
C THR A 15 -6.45 -21.30 18.25
N ASN A 16 -6.90 -22.37 17.59
CA ASN A 16 -7.69 -23.42 18.19
C ASN A 16 -7.44 -24.76 17.51
N ALA A 17 -7.36 -25.83 18.30
CA ALA A 17 -7.28 -27.18 17.81
C ALA A 17 -8.27 -28.02 18.60
N ASN A 18 -9.18 -28.71 17.91
CA ASN A 18 -10.13 -29.62 18.50
C ASN A 18 -10.04 -31.00 17.83
N LYS A 19 -10.05 -32.03 18.65
CA LYS A 19 -10.08 -33.44 18.22
C LYS A 19 -11.36 -34.10 18.74
N GLU A 20 -12.17 -34.54 17.85
CA GLU A 20 -13.39 -35.29 18.15
C GLU A 20 -13.23 -36.73 17.67
N ILE A 21 -13.67 -37.68 18.48
CA ILE A 21 -13.71 -39.11 18.17
C ILE A 21 -15.17 -39.54 18.17
N SER A 22 -15.60 -40.19 17.10
CA SER A 22 -17.01 -40.57 16.91
C SER A 22 -17.53 -41.59 17.94
N THR A 23 -16.65 -42.36 18.56
CA THR A 23 -16.97 -43.33 19.58
C THR A 23 -15.82 -43.56 20.57
N ALA A 24 -16.14 -43.78 21.85
CA ALA A 24 -15.16 -44.04 22.91
C ALA A 24 -14.70 -45.49 22.99
N ARG A 25 -15.41 -46.40 22.33
CA ARG A 25 -15.13 -47.85 22.28
C ARG A 25 -15.42 -48.38 20.90
N ILE A 26 -14.57 -49.24 20.37
CA ILE A 26 -14.73 -49.95 19.10
C ILE A 26 -14.53 -51.42 19.29
N SER A 27 -15.26 -52.25 18.57
CA SER A 27 -15.00 -53.67 18.41
C SER A 27 -14.00 -53.91 17.27
N CYS A 28 -13.46 -55.11 17.16
CA CYS A 28 -12.40 -55.41 16.19
C CYS A 28 -12.80 -55.28 14.72
N GLU A 29 -14.11 -55.13 14.43
CA GLU A 29 -14.66 -55.03 13.06
C GLU A 29 -15.27 -53.67 12.74
N GLU A 30 -15.24 -52.71 13.68
CA GLU A 30 -15.81 -51.38 13.51
C GLU A 30 -14.77 -50.33 13.14
N THR A 31 -15.17 -49.37 12.31
CA THR A 31 -14.37 -48.18 11.97
C THR A 31 -14.85 -47.00 12.79
N PHE A 32 -13.94 -46.09 13.13
CA PHE A 32 -14.27 -44.82 13.79
C PHE A 32 -13.68 -43.65 13.03
N ASN A 33 -14.32 -42.52 13.16
CA ASN A 33 -13.85 -41.28 12.56
C ASN A 33 -13.16 -40.40 13.60
N ILE A 34 -12.01 -39.86 13.23
CA ILE A 34 -11.35 -38.80 13.96
C ILE A 34 -11.53 -37.52 13.15
N LYS A 35 -12.19 -36.55 13.75
CA LYS A 35 -12.31 -35.21 13.18
C LYS A 35 -11.28 -34.29 13.87
N LEU A 36 -10.31 -33.80 13.12
CA LEU A 36 -9.38 -32.78 13.56
C LEU A 36 -9.81 -31.45 12.99
N SER A 37 -10.15 -30.49 13.84
CA SER A 37 -10.47 -29.13 13.46
C SER A 37 -9.35 -28.20 13.91
N LEU A 38 -8.76 -27.47 12.97
CA LEU A 38 -7.71 -26.51 13.21
C LEU A 38 -8.21 -25.12 12.74
N THR A 39 -8.09 -24.14 13.61
CA THR A 39 -8.34 -22.74 13.28
C THR A 39 -7.00 -22.01 13.39
N ALA A 40 -6.59 -21.35 12.32
CA ALA A 40 -5.43 -20.48 12.31
C ALA A 40 -5.88 -19.05 12.04
N SER A 41 -5.40 -18.10 12.82
CA SER A 41 -5.42 -16.69 12.45
C SER A 41 -4.16 -16.39 11.66
N PRO A 42 -4.25 -15.82 10.46
CA PRO A 42 -3.06 -15.24 9.83
C PRO A 42 -2.56 -14.15 10.77
N ASP A 43 -1.27 -14.17 11.06
CA ASP A 43 -0.62 -13.02 11.69
C ASP A 43 -0.49 -11.95 10.61
N ILE A 44 -1.50 -11.11 10.51
CA ILE A 44 -1.43 -9.91 9.69
C ILE A 44 -0.57 -8.95 10.52
N VAL A 45 0.74 -9.09 10.39
CA VAL A 45 1.64 -7.99 10.75
C VAL A 45 1.30 -6.89 9.78
N SER A 46 0.52 -5.93 10.23
CA SER A 46 0.31 -4.70 9.48
C SER A 46 1.66 -3.99 9.42
N ASN A 47 2.36 -4.12 8.30
CA ASN A 47 3.52 -3.29 8.04
C ASN A 47 3.01 -1.98 7.42
N PRO A 48 2.92 -0.90 8.21
CA PRO A 48 2.48 0.38 7.68
C PRO A 48 3.42 0.79 6.54
N THR A 49 2.83 1.31 5.47
CA THR A 49 3.56 1.67 4.26
C THR A 49 3.25 3.10 3.87
N ASP A 50 4.28 3.88 3.60
CA ASP A 50 4.19 5.19 2.97
C ASP A 50 4.32 4.99 1.46
N ILE A 51 3.29 5.36 0.72
CA ILE A 51 3.20 5.18 -0.73
C ILE A 51 3.18 6.56 -1.38
N VAL A 52 4.09 6.83 -2.31
CA VAL A 52 4.06 8.04 -3.13
C VAL A 52 3.71 7.68 -4.57
N LEU A 53 2.64 8.29 -5.07
CA LEU A 53 2.16 8.11 -6.43
C LEU A 53 2.72 9.24 -7.30
N LEU A 54 3.50 8.89 -8.33
CA LEU A 54 4.07 9.81 -9.31
C LEU A 54 3.18 9.78 -10.56
N LEU A 55 2.46 10.86 -10.82
CA LEU A 55 1.40 10.93 -11.83
C LEU A 55 1.83 11.81 -13.01
N ASP A 56 2.01 11.19 -14.15
CA ASP A 56 2.30 11.90 -15.39
C ASP A 56 1.10 12.72 -15.83
N ARG A 57 1.31 14.02 -16.03
CA ARG A 57 0.33 14.94 -16.61
C ARG A 57 0.90 15.70 -17.81
N SER A 58 1.94 15.13 -18.47
CA SER A 58 2.52 15.69 -19.68
C SER A 58 1.49 15.84 -20.82
N GLN A 59 1.88 16.50 -21.90
CA GLN A 59 0.97 16.78 -23.02
C GLN A 59 0.47 15.49 -23.71
N SER A 60 1.26 14.41 -23.74
CA SER A 60 0.84 13.09 -24.27
C SER A 60 -0.35 12.51 -23.51
N MET A 61 -0.45 12.82 -22.21
CA MET A 61 -1.58 12.40 -21.37
C MET A 61 -2.90 13.13 -21.68
N ALA A 62 -2.96 14.05 -22.63
CA ALA A 62 -4.18 14.81 -22.89
C ALA A 62 -5.35 13.92 -23.35
N GLY A 63 -6.55 14.20 -22.82
CA GLY A 63 -7.78 13.48 -23.17
C GLY A 63 -7.94 12.14 -22.44
N SER A 64 -8.16 11.06 -23.20
CA SER A 64 -8.44 9.73 -22.66
C SER A 64 -7.31 9.14 -21.78
N PRO A 65 -6.01 9.31 -22.08
CA PRO A 65 -4.95 8.83 -21.22
C PRO A 65 -5.04 9.38 -19.79
N LEU A 66 -5.19 10.70 -19.64
CA LEU A 66 -5.31 11.32 -18.31
C LEU A 66 -6.60 10.89 -17.59
N ALA A 67 -7.71 10.74 -18.32
CA ALA A 67 -8.96 10.24 -17.74
C ALA A 67 -8.79 8.80 -17.21
N ASN A 68 -8.13 7.93 -17.97
CA ASN A 68 -7.84 6.56 -17.58
C ASN A 68 -6.88 6.50 -16.38
N LEU A 69 -5.83 7.33 -16.38
CA LEU A 69 -4.91 7.45 -15.25
C LEU A 69 -5.68 7.85 -13.98
N LYS A 70 -6.50 8.89 -14.02
CA LYS A 70 -7.31 9.32 -12.87
C LYS A 70 -8.18 8.20 -12.33
N ASN A 71 -8.87 7.48 -13.20
CA ASN A 71 -9.73 6.37 -12.80
C ASN A 71 -8.92 5.21 -12.20
N GLY A 72 -7.78 4.86 -12.80
CA GLY A 72 -6.89 3.82 -12.31
C GLY A 72 -6.30 4.17 -10.93
N VAL A 73 -5.83 5.40 -10.75
CA VAL A 73 -5.25 5.87 -9.49
C VAL A 73 -6.30 5.91 -8.38
N LYS A 74 -7.50 6.41 -8.65
CA LYS A 74 -8.60 6.39 -7.66
C LYS A 74 -8.95 4.98 -7.23
N LYS A 75 -9.01 4.03 -8.18
CA LYS A 75 -9.23 2.62 -7.86
C LYS A 75 -8.07 2.01 -7.07
N PHE A 76 -6.82 2.39 -7.37
CA PHE A 76 -5.66 1.96 -6.61
C PHE A 76 -5.75 2.44 -5.15
N ILE A 77 -6.11 3.71 -4.92
CA ILE A 77 -6.33 4.28 -3.58
C ILE A 77 -7.41 3.48 -2.82
N ASP A 78 -8.52 3.14 -3.48
CA ASP A 78 -9.59 2.33 -2.89
C ASP A 78 -9.10 0.94 -2.45
N ILE A 79 -8.33 0.27 -3.31
CA ILE A 79 -7.75 -1.05 -3.00
C ILE A 79 -6.81 -0.97 -1.79
N ILE A 80 -5.97 0.07 -1.71
CA ILE A 80 -5.08 0.25 -0.55
C ILE A 80 -5.89 0.56 0.71
N ALA A 81 -6.92 1.39 0.63
CA ALA A 81 -7.79 1.66 1.76
C ALA A 81 -8.43 0.36 2.29
N ASP A 82 -9.04 -0.43 1.41
CA ASP A 82 -9.65 -1.72 1.78
C ASP A 82 -8.62 -2.71 2.35
N ALA A 83 -7.45 -2.83 1.71
CA ALA A 83 -6.39 -3.76 2.13
C ALA A 83 -5.77 -3.40 3.49
N THR A 84 -5.81 -2.13 3.89
CA THR A 84 -5.28 -1.65 5.17
C THR A 84 -6.33 -1.58 6.28
N GLY A 85 -7.56 -2.04 6.02
CA GLY A 85 -8.66 -1.98 6.98
C GLY A 85 -9.28 -0.59 7.14
N GLY A 86 -9.03 0.30 6.17
CA GLY A 86 -9.70 1.58 6.01
C GLY A 86 -11.01 1.43 5.21
N THR A 87 -11.50 2.55 4.69
CA THR A 87 -12.70 2.57 3.83
C THR A 87 -12.50 3.53 2.65
N GLN A 88 -13.26 3.30 1.57
CA GLN A 88 -13.17 4.11 0.34
C GLN A 88 -13.67 5.55 0.50
N ASP A 89 -14.38 5.85 1.58
CA ASP A 89 -14.86 7.19 1.94
C ASP A 89 -14.25 7.72 3.24
N GLY A 90 -13.35 6.93 3.86
CA GLY A 90 -12.72 7.25 5.14
C GLY A 90 -11.19 7.37 5.04
N PRO A 91 -10.48 7.12 6.12
CA PRO A 91 -9.03 7.11 6.13
C PRO A 91 -8.46 5.76 5.64
N ILE A 92 -7.26 5.81 5.07
CA ILE A 92 -6.39 4.63 4.92
C ILE A 92 -6.05 4.11 6.31
N GLY A 93 -6.09 2.78 6.48
CA GLY A 93 -5.90 2.14 7.78
C GLY A 93 -4.46 1.69 8.04
N ALA A 94 -4.28 0.99 9.17
CA ALA A 94 -3.04 0.33 9.59
C ALA A 94 -1.78 1.22 9.61
N GLY A 95 -1.93 2.54 9.79
CA GLY A 95 -0.82 3.49 9.84
C GLY A 95 -0.18 3.80 8.47
N SER A 96 -0.72 3.25 7.38
CA SER A 96 -0.27 3.54 6.02
C SER A 96 -0.73 4.91 5.54
N ARG A 97 0.04 5.52 4.63
CA ARG A 97 -0.24 6.87 4.09
C ARG A 97 0.04 6.89 2.59
N ILE A 98 -0.67 7.75 1.87
CA ILE A 98 -0.41 7.98 0.45
C ILE A 98 -0.10 9.47 0.23
N GLY A 99 0.91 9.76 -0.58
CA GLY A 99 1.22 11.08 -1.11
C GLY A 99 1.09 11.10 -2.63
N ILE A 100 0.77 12.25 -3.20
CA ILE A 100 0.63 12.44 -4.64
C ILE A 100 1.61 13.50 -5.10
N VAL A 101 2.37 13.17 -6.13
CA VAL A 101 3.22 14.06 -6.90
C VAL A 101 2.80 13.98 -8.35
N SER A 102 2.40 15.08 -8.95
CA SER A 102 2.19 15.14 -10.40
C SER A 102 3.38 15.79 -11.10
N PHE A 103 3.66 15.37 -12.32
CA PHE A 103 4.78 15.89 -13.07
C PHE A 103 4.49 16.14 -14.54
N SER A 104 5.18 17.13 -15.09
CA SER A 104 5.29 17.46 -16.51
C SER A 104 6.68 18.02 -16.79
N ASN A 105 6.84 19.32 -17.08
CA ASN A 105 8.16 19.97 -17.13
C ASN A 105 8.87 19.94 -15.77
N THR A 106 8.10 20.07 -14.70
CA THR A 106 8.50 20.02 -13.30
C THR A 106 7.50 19.19 -12.51
N ALA A 107 7.92 18.71 -11.35
CA ALA A 107 7.09 17.98 -10.42
C ALA A 107 6.54 18.88 -9.30
N VAL A 108 5.32 18.58 -8.88
CA VAL A 108 4.62 19.27 -7.79
C VAL A 108 4.10 18.23 -6.81
N ALA A 109 4.34 18.43 -5.53
CA ALA A 109 3.68 17.67 -4.49
C ALA A 109 2.24 18.18 -4.32
N ASP A 110 1.28 17.47 -4.89
CA ASP A 110 -0.14 17.82 -4.83
C ASP A 110 -0.71 17.53 -3.44
N THR A 111 -0.20 16.48 -2.77
CA THR A 111 -0.48 16.20 -1.36
C THR A 111 0.80 15.80 -0.63
N GLN A 112 0.82 15.97 0.69
CA GLN A 112 1.76 15.29 1.57
C GLN A 112 1.34 13.81 1.75
N LEU A 113 2.08 13.03 2.55
CA LEU A 113 1.65 11.71 2.99
C LEU A 113 0.45 11.84 3.94
N ILE A 114 -0.75 11.55 3.44
CA ILE A 114 -2.02 11.68 4.15
C ILE A 114 -2.80 10.36 4.15
N THR A 115 -3.80 10.28 5.00
CA THR A 115 -4.70 9.12 5.11
C THR A 115 -6.08 9.37 4.50
N SER A 116 -6.46 10.62 4.23
CA SER A 116 -7.78 10.97 3.71
C SER A 116 -7.96 10.53 2.26
N VAL A 117 -8.76 9.49 2.03
CA VAL A 117 -9.08 8.98 0.69
C VAL A 117 -9.81 10.04 -0.15
N ALA A 118 -10.70 10.82 0.47
CA ALA A 118 -11.43 11.87 -0.22
C ALA A 118 -10.50 12.98 -0.77
N ASP A 119 -9.53 13.43 0.06
CA ASP A 119 -8.58 14.47 -0.35
C ASP A 119 -7.62 13.96 -1.43
N LEU A 120 -7.17 12.70 -1.33
CA LEU A 120 -6.36 12.05 -2.37
C LEU A 120 -7.11 12.01 -3.70
N LYS A 121 -8.37 11.55 -3.72
CA LYS A 121 -9.20 11.51 -4.92
C LYS A 121 -9.47 12.90 -5.49
N ALA A 122 -9.72 13.87 -4.65
CA ALA A 122 -9.92 15.28 -5.09
C ALA A 122 -8.66 15.85 -5.74
N SER A 123 -7.48 15.56 -5.19
CA SER A 123 -6.20 15.92 -5.78
C SER A 123 -6.04 15.30 -7.18
N VAL A 124 -6.30 14.00 -7.33
CA VAL A 124 -6.27 13.31 -8.64
C VAL A 124 -7.23 13.95 -9.64
N ASP A 125 -8.45 14.29 -9.22
CA ASP A 125 -9.45 14.90 -10.09
C ASP A 125 -9.06 16.31 -10.56
N SER A 126 -8.24 17.04 -9.79
CA SER A 126 -7.76 18.38 -10.13
C SER A 126 -6.71 18.41 -11.24
N LEU A 127 -6.02 17.30 -11.54
CA LEU A 127 -4.93 17.23 -12.51
C LEU A 127 -5.34 17.76 -13.89
N ARG A 128 -4.41 18.43 -14.57
CA ARG A 128 -4.55 18.92 -15.94
C ARG A 128 -3.31 18.57 -16.73
N SER A 129 -3.49 18.08 -17.96
CA SER A 129 -2.37 17.76 -18.85
C SER A 129 -1.71 18.98 -19.44
N GLY A 130 -0.42 18.89 -19.71
CA GLY A 130 0.39 19.90 -20.40
C GLY A 130 1.86 19.80 -20.07
N GLY A 131 2.70 20.27 -21.00
CA GLY A 131 4.14 20.29 -20.83
C GLY A 131 4.86 19.02 -21.28
N SER A 132 6.14 18.95 -20.99
CA SER A 132 7.05 17.82 -21.31
C SER A 132 6.95 16.73 -20.25
N THR A 133 7.77 15.67 -20.37
CA THR A 133 7.81 14.55 -19.43
C THR A 133 9.18 14.54 -18.71
N ASN A 134 9.17 14.88 -17.41
CA ASN A 134 10.36 14.93 -16.55
C ASN A 134 10.19 14.01 -15.34
N PRO A 135 10.34 12.69 -15.51
CA PRO A 135 10.21 11.72 -14.41
C PRO A 135 11.33 11.89 -13.36
N GLY A 136 12.51 12.40 -13.73
CA GLY A 136 13.59 12.64 -12.80
C GLY A 136 13.22 13.60 -11.68
N ASP A 137 12.57 14.71 -12.03
CA ASP A 137 12.07 15.67 -11.05
C ASP A 137 10.96 15.07 -10.19
N ALA A 138 10.13 14.20 -10.78
CA ALA A 138 9.08 13.47 -10.05
C ALA A 138 9.66 12.55 -8.98
N PHE A 139 10.68 11.76 -9.31
CA PHE A 139 11.36 10.91 -8.33
C PHE A 139 11.98 11.71 -7.20
N THR A 140 12.74 12.77 -7.52
CA THR A 140 13.33 13.65 -6.51
C THR A 140 12.25 14.23 -5.59
N ARG A 141 11.18 14.78 -6.18
CA ARG A 141 10.09 15.35 -5.41
C ARG A 141 9.30 14.31 -4.59
N GLY A 142 9.18 13.10 -5.12
CA GLY A 142 8.54 11.98 -4.40
C GLY A 142 9.37 11.50 -3.21
N MET A 143 10.69 11.43 -3.34
CA MET A 143 11.59 11.08 -2.24
C MET A 143 11.54 12.11 -1.11
N ASP A 144 11.41 13.40 -1.43
CA ASP A 144 11.28 14.47 -0.44
C ASP A 144 10.01 14.36 0.44
N LEU A 145 9.01 13.59 0.02
CA LEU A 145 7.79 13.37 0.82
C LEU A 145 7.99 12.34 1.93
N PHE A 146 8.99 11.46 1.82
CA PHE A 146 9.22 10.46 2.83
C PHE A 146 9.91 11.05 4.06
N ASP A 147 9.38 10.72 5.23
CA ASP A 147 10.04 11.00 6.48
C ASP A 147 11.10 9.92 6.74
N VAL A 148 12.37 10.32 6.72
CA VAL A 148 13.51 9.40 6.97
C VAL A 148 13.49 8.79 8.37
N GLN A 149 12.77 9.38 9.31
CA GLN A 149 12.59 8.86 10.67
C GLN A 149 11.40 7.89 10.79
N SER A 150 10.56 7.80 9.76
CA SER A 150 9.43 6.86 9.75
C SER A 150 9.91 5.42 9.64
N ALA A 151 9.35 4.55 10.48
CA ALA A 151 9.57 3.10 10.41
C ALA A 151 8.74 2.42 9.30
N ASN A 152 7.86 3.16 8.63
CA ASN A 152 7.03 2.63 7.55
C ASN A 152 7.89 2.19 6.35
N ALA A 153 7.49 1.12 5.71
CA ALA A 153 8.04 0.78 4.39
C ALA A 153 7.75 1.92 3.40
N ARG A 154 8.67 2.18 2.47
CA ARG A 154 8.57 3.26 1.49
C ARG A 154 8.43 2.70 0.09
N VAL A 155 7.42 3.14 -0.62
CA VAL A 155 7.12 2.67 -1.99
C VAL A 155 6.78 3.87 -2.86
N MET A 156 7.40 3.95 -4.04
CA MET A 156 6.98 4.87 -5.09
C MET A 156 6.38 4.09 -6.25
N VAL A 157 5.24 4.57 -6.77
CA VAL A 157 4.56 3.98 -7.93
C VAL A 157 4.36 5.07 -8.98
N MET A 158 4.92 4.85 -10.16
CA MET A 158 4.79 5.80 -11.27
C MET A 158 3.72 5.34 -12.26
N PHE A 159 2.89 6.29 -12.68
CA PHE A 159 1.90 6.16 -13.74
C PHE A 159 2.27 7.13 -14.87
N THR A 160 2.68 6.60 -16.01
CA THR A 160 3.11 7.37 -17.19
C THR A 160 2.78 6.60 -18.46
N ASP A 161 2.62 7.31 -19.57
CA ASP A 161 2.48 6.74 -20.92
C ASP A 161 3.70 6.99 -21.81
N GLY A 162 4.72 7.68 -21.30
CA GLY A 162 5.79 8.21 -22.12
C GLY A 162 7.21 8.01 -21.60
N GLU A 163 8.14 8.24 -22.51
CA GLU A 163 9.56 8.29 -22.23
C GLU A 163 9.94 9.70 -21.71
N GLN A 164 11.03 9.76 -20.97
CA GLN A 164 11.60 11.03 -20.52
C GLN A 164 11.97 11.92 -21.73
N THR A 165 11.38 13.09 -21.78
CA THR A 165 11.68 14.08 -22.84
C THR A 165 12.54 15.25 -22.33
N THR A 166 12.65 15.42 -21.01
CA THR A 166 13.45 16.45 -20.37
C THR A 166 13.84 16.03 -18.95
N GLY A 167 14.82 16.70 -18.35
CA GLY A 167 15.13 16.59 -16.92
C GLY A 167 16.38 15.77 -16.58
N THR A 168 16.47 15.34 -15.32
CA THR A 168 17.65 14.74 -14.70
C THR A 168 17.87 13.30 -15.16
N ALA A 169 19.11 12.91 -15.42
CA ALA A 169 19.49 11.54 -15.73
C ALA A 169 19.23 10.57 -14.55
N GLN A 170 19.10 9.27 -14.85
CA GLN A 170 18.75 8.25 -13.86
C GLN A 170 19.78 8.08 -12.72
N ALA A 171 21.08 8.21 -13.01
CA ALA A 171 22.13 7.95 -12.03
C ALA A 171 22.06 8.87 -10.78
N PRO A 172 21.89 10.20 -10.90
CA PRO A 172 21.67 11.06 -9.74
C PRO A 172 20.43 10.73 -8.92
N ILE A 173 19.39 10.19 -9.57
CA ILE A 173 18.16 9.78 -8.89
C ILE A 173 18.41 8.55 -8.03
N GLN A 174 19.17 7.57 -8.53
CA GLN A 174 19.54 6.37 -7.78
C GLN A 174 20.42 6.70 -6.57
N GLU A 175 21.37 7.62 -6.73
CA GLU A 175 22.22 8.09 -5.63
C GLU A 175 21.36 8.74 -4.52
N HIS A 176 20.47 9.66 -4.89
CA HIS A 176 19.56 10.31 -3.95
C HIS A 176 18.62 9.32 -3.25
N ALA A 177 18.11 8.31 -3.94
CA ALA A 177 17.29 7.25 -3.35
C ALA A 177 18.08 6.45 -2.31
N THR A 178 19.31 6.06 -2.63
CA THR A 178 20.19 5.32 -1.73
C THR A 178 20.49 6.12 -0.46
N ASP A 179 20.78 7.41 -0.59
CA ASP A 179 21.09 8.31 0.53
C ASP A 179 19.88 8.48 1.47
N ASN A 180 18.65 8.36 0.96
CA ASN A 180 17.41 8.44 1.72
C ASN A 180 16.85 7.08 2.14
N GLY A 181 17.54 5.98 1.85
CA GLY A 181 17.14 4.63 2.24
C GLY A 181 15.87 4.13 1.54
N ILE A 182 15.73 4.48 0.24
CA ILE A 182 14.60 4.11 -0.63
C ILE A 182 15.09 3.13 -1.69
#